data_941849bb4d27581e64b0953717803a1c
#
_entry.id   941849bb4d27581e64b0953717803a1c
#
_cell.length_a   1.000
_cell.length_b   1.000
_cell.length_c   1.000
_cell.angle_alpha   90.00
_cell.angle_beta   90.00
_cell.angle_gamma   90.00
#
_symmetry.space_group_name_H-M   'P 1'
#
loop_
_entity.id
_entity.type
_entity.pdbx_description
1 polymer ?
#
loop_
_entity_poly.entity_id
_entity_poly.type
_entity_poly.pdbx_seq_one_letter_code
_entity_poly.pdbx_strand_id
1 'polypeptide(L)'
;MGMFQPISVASDRVMAALVSGLEIEFGHGVGEALAHRFLEAEETDFLGDAREQERWIGAYYSTNDEEIDLDRVRIFGRLDGKWFVAVMIVDGDGNPHGLMGKRKFGRRQQALAAFADA
;
A
#
# COMPACT_ATOMS: atom_id res chain seq x y z
N MET A 1 -23.68 19.79 -2.57
CA MET A 1 -23.01 19.76 -2.43
C MET A 1 -22.20 18.81 -2.21
N GLY A 2 -22.00 18.19 -1.65
CA GLY A 2 -21.20 17.10 -1.43
C GLY A 2 -20.03 16.98 -2.22
N MET A 3 -19.70 18.00 -2.87
CA MET A 3 -18.59 17.93 -3.63
C MET A 3 -17.41 18.02 -2.86
N PHE A 4 -17.47 18.49 -1.67
CA PHE A 4 -16.29 18.66 -0.87
C PHE A 4 -16.00 17.38 -0.16
N GLN A 5 -14.91 16.73 -0.50
CA GLN A 5 -14.49 15.52 0.16
C GLN A 5 -13.23 15.78 0.96
N PRO A 6 -13.11 15.17 2.16
CA PRO A 6 -11.87 15.25 2.90
C PRO A 6 -10.72 14.67 2.10
N ILE A 7 -9.55 15.25 2.25
CA ILE A 7 -8.37 14.74 1.58
C ILE A 7 -8.12 13.28 1.91
N SER A 8 -8.42 12.89 3.13
CA SER A 8 -8.23 11.50 3.56
C SER A 8 -9.07 10.51 2.74
N VAL A 9 -10.28 10.91 2.35
CA VAL A 9 -11.11 10.03 1.51
C VAL A 9 -10.52 9.95 0.11
N ALA A 10 -10.07 11.09 -0.43
CA ALA A 10 -9.52 11.10 -1.76
C ALA A 10 -8.21 10.31 -1.87
N SER A 11 -7.40 10.32 -0.81
CA SER A 11 -6.12 9.60 -0.84
C SER A 11 -6.23 8.12 -0.53
N ASP A 12 -7.40 7.65 -0.09
CA ASP A 12 -7.60 6.24 0.22
C ASP A 12 -8.38 5.55 -0.90
N ARG A 13 -7.92 5.74 -2.11
CA ARG A 13 -8.62 5.29 -3.31
C ARG A 13 -8.69 3.77 -3.45
N VAL A 14 -7.67 3.07 -2.96
CA VAL A 14 -7.61 1.62 -3.08
C VAL A 14 -8.71 0.98 -2.25
N MET A 15 -8.86 1.43 -1.01
CA MET A 15 -9.89 0.91 -0.13
C MET A 15 -11.28 1.21 -0.68
N ALA A 16 -11.50 2.42 -1.16
CA ALA A 16 -12.79 2.81 -1.72
C ALA A 16 -13.15 1.98 -2.94
N ALA A 17 -12.19 1.75 -3.83
CA ALA A 17 -12.42 0.94 -5.01
C ALA A 17 -12.73 -0.51 -4.65
N LEU A 18 -12.03 -1.06 -3.67
CA LEU A 18 -12.27 -2.42 -3.22
C LEU A 18 -13.66 -2.58 -2.61
N VAL A 19 -14.05 -1.68 -1.72
CA VAL A 19 -15.37 -1.71 -1.09
C VAL A 19 -16.47 -1.60 -2.16
N SER A 20 -16.33 -0.67 -3.08
CA SER A 20 -17.31 -0.45 -4.14
C SER A 20 -17.47 -1.70 -5.01
N GLY A 21 -16.35 -2.31 -5.41
CA GLY A 21 -16.39 -3.52 -6.21
C GLY A 21 -17.08 -4.67 -5.50
N LEU A 22 -16.77 -4.84 -4.22
CA LEU A 22 -17.36 -5.92 -3.45
C LEU A 22 -18.85 -5.69 -3.19
N GLU A 23 -19.27 -4.44 -3.04
CA GLU A 23 -20.68 -4.15 -2.86
C GLU A 23 -21.49 -4.41 -4.12
N ILE A 24 -20.92 -4.14 -5.28
CA ILE A 24 -21.57 -4.48 -6.54
C ILE A 24 -21.75 -5.99 -6.65
N GLU A 25 -20.77 -6.75 -6.24
CA GLU A 25 -20.81 -8.20 -6.38
C GLU A 25 -21.61 -8.89 -5.30
N PHE A 26 -21.53 -8.44 -4.06
CA PHE A 26 -22.11 -9.15 -2.90
C PHE A 26 -23.22 -8.40 -2.19
N GLY A 27 -23.49 -7.16 -2.55
CA GLY A 27 -24.56 -6.38 -1.96
C GLY A 27 -24.09 -5.28 -1.05
N HIS A 28 -25.00 -4.34 -0.82
CA HIS A 28 -24.71 -3.17 -0.01
C HIS A 28 -24.46 -3.54 1.45
N GLY A 29 -23.42 -2.98 2.02
CA GLY A 29 -23.09 -3.22 3.43
C GLY A 29 -22.17 -4.39 3.68
N VAL A 30 -22.04 -5.30 2.73
CA VAL A 30 -21.16 -6.45 2.86
C VAL A 30 -19.75 -6.13 2.40
N GLY A 31 -19.63 -5.19 1.45
CA GLY A 31 -18.34 -4.88 0.82
C GLY A 31 -17.28 -4.44 1.79
N GLU A 32 -17.63 -3.63 2.79
CA GLU A 32 -16.64 -3.13 3.74
C GLU A 32 -16.03 -4.24 4.57
N ALA A 33 -16.86 -5.15 5.07
CA ALA A 33 -16.37 -6.28 5.88
C ALA A 33 -15.48 -7.20 5.05
N LEU A 34 -15.87 -7.47 3.81
CA LEU A 34 -15.06 -8.29 2.92
C LEU A 34 -13.76 -7.59 2.54
N ALA A 35 -13.80 -6.28 2.35
CA ALA A 35 -12.61 -5.52 2.00
C ALA A 35 -11.53 -5.66 3.07
N HIS A 36 -11.91 -5.60 4.34
CA HIS A 36 -10.94 -5.77 5.42
C HIS A 36 -10.30 -7.14 5.40
N ARG A 37 -11.07 -8.17 5.07
CA ARG A 37 -10.52 -9.52 4.97
C ARG A 37 -9.53 -9.64 3.81
N PHE A 38 -9.84 -9.05 2.67
CA PHE A 38 -8.92 -9.05 1.54
C PHE A 38 -7.65 -8.28 1.85
N LEU A 39 -7.77 -7.16 2.57
CA LEU A 39 -6.60 -6.40 2.98
C LEU A 39 -5.65 -7.23 3.82
N GLU A 40 -6.19 -7.99 4.77
CA GLU A 40 -5.36 -8.82 5.62
C GLU A 40 -4.68 -9.94 4.82
N ALA A 41 -5.39 -10.52 3.88
CA ALA A 41 -4.89 -11.65 3.12
C ALA A 41 -3.84 -11.25 2.08
N GLU A 42 -3.98 -10.06 1.49
CA GLU A 42 -3.13 -9.64 0.39
C GLU A 42 -2.54 -8.25 0.63
N GLU A 43 -2.06 -8.04 1.84
CA GLU A 43 -1.55 -6.74 2.25
C GLU A 43 -0.43 -6.21 1.36
N THR A 44 0.48 -7.06 0.95
CA THR A 44 1.60 -6.64 0.11
C THR A 44 1.12 -5.98 -1.18
N ASP A 45 0.16 -6.61 -1.84
CA ASP A 45 -0.36 -6.06 -3.10
C ASP A 45 -1.13 -4.77 -2.86
N PHE A 46 -1.93 -4.71 -1.80
CA PHE A 46 -2.70 -3.50 -1.52
C PHE A 46 -1.81 -2.33 -1.12
N LEU A 47 -0.77 -2.58 -0.34
CA LEU A 47 0.17 -1.52 0.00
C LEU A 47 0.90 -1.02 -1.24
N GLY A 48 1.28 -1.93 -2.13
CA GLY A 48 1.89 -1.54 -3.39
C GLY A 48 0.98 -0.68 -4.23
N ASP A 49 -0.29 -1.06 -4.34
CA ASP A 49 -1.26 -0.30 -5.11
C ASP A 49 -1.60 1.05 -4.48
N ALA A 50 -1.52 1.15 -3.16
CA ALA A 50 -1.85 2.36 -2.44
C ALA A 50 -0.68 3.35 -2.33
N ARG A 51 0.50 2.97 -2.80
CA ARG A 51 1.65 3.85 -2.67
C ARG A 51 1.46 5.13 -3.48
N GLU A 52 1.85 6.23 -2.85
CA GLU A 52 1.83 7.53 -3.49
C GLU A 52 3.21 7.97 -3.93
N GLN A 53 4.23 7.51 -3.23
CA GLN A 53 5.62 7.83 -3.52
C GLN A 53 6.47 6.59 -3.29
N GLU A 54 7.55 6.49 -4.03
CA GLU A 54 8.51 5.42 -3.83
C GLU A 54 9.92 5.93 -4.04
N ARG A 55 10.87 5.28 -3.38
CA ARG A 55 12.28 5.65 -3.48
C ARG A 55 13.12 4.39 -3.45
N TRP A 56 13.95 4.21 -4.44
CA TRP A 56 14.88 3.10 -4.50
C TRP A 56 15.91 3.23 -3.39
N ILE A 57 16.14 2.19 -2.62
CA ILE A 57 17.10 2.23 -1.52
C ILE A 57 18.18 1.17 -1.61
N GLY A 58 18.16 0.32 -2.61
CA GLY A 58 19.23 -0.64 -2.80
C GLY A 58 18.73 -1.92 -3.46
N ALA A 59 19.67 -2.73 -3.86
CA ALA A 59 19.36 -4.04 -4.39
C ALA A 59 19.00 -4.99 -3.25
N TYR A 60 18.19 -6.01 -3.56
CA TYR A 60 17.88 -7.07 -2.64
C TYR A 60 18.56 -8.34 -3.11
N TYR A 61 19.38 -8.93 -2.26
CA TYR A 61 20.08 -10.15 -2.59
C TYR A 61 19.43 -11.34 -1.90
N SER A 62 18.98 -12.28 -2.71
CA SER A 62 18.42 -13.53 -2.21
C SER A 62 19.43 -14.63 -2.36
N THR A 63 19.56 -15.47 -1.35
CA THR A 63 20.48 -16.60 -1.42
C THR A 63 19.91 -17.75 -2.24
N ASN A 64 18.62 -17.72 -2.54
CA ASN A 64 17.95 -18.84 -3.16
C ASN A 64 17.64 -18.66 -4.63
N ASP A 65 17.73 -17.46 -5.14
CA ASP A 65 17.39 -17.22 -6.53
C ASP A 65 18.31 -16.18 -7.11
N GLU A 66 19.23 -16.63 -7.90
CA GLU A 66 20.25 -15.80 -8.48
C GLU A 66 19.88 -15.26 -9.85
N GLU A 67 18.74 -15.73 -10.38
CA GLU A 67 18.35 -15.35 -11.73
C GLU A 67 17.44 -14.13 -11.78
N ILE A 68 16.88 -13.76 -10.65
CA ILE A 68 15.96 -12.63 -10.57
C ILE A 68 16.64 -11.47 -9.87
N ASP A 69 16.72 -10.35 -10.56
CA ASP A 69 17.23 -9.12 -9.95
C ASP A 69 16.10 -8.44 -9.21
N LEU A 70 16.26 -8.33 -7.92
CA LEU A 70 15.27 -7.69 -7.06
C LEU A 70 15.84 -6.43 -6.44
N ASP A 71 14.98 -5.46 -6.23
CA ASP A 71 15.33 -4.19 -5.64
C ASP A 71 14.50 -3.93 -4.41
N ARG A 72 15.03 -3.10 -3.52
CA ARG A 72 14.29 -2.60 -2.38
C ARG A 72 13.87 -1.17 -2.65
N VAL A 73 12.59 -0.91 -2.51
CA VAL A 73 12.08 0.45 -2.62
C VAL A 73 11.33 0.79 -1.34
N ARG A 74 11.55 2.01 -0.86
CA ARG A 74 10.76 2.51 0.26
C ARG A 74 9.52 3.16 -0.32
N ILE A 75 8.37 2.79 0.21
CA ILE A 75 7.10 3.30 -0.28
C ILE A 75 6.38 4.05 0.84
N PHE A 76 5.58 5.03 0.44
CA PHE A 76 4.77 5.86 1.30
C PHE A 76 3.38 5.94 0.68
N GLY A 77 2.37 5.83 1.49
CA GLY A 77 1.01 5.96 1.00
C GLY A 77 0.00 5.94 2.12
N ARG A 78 -1.24 5.80 1.73
CA ARG A 78 -2.36 5.73 2.67
C ARG A 78 -3.26 4.57 2.30
N LEU A 79 -3.60 3.76 3.30
CA LEU A 79 -4.48 2.62 3.11
C LEU A 79 -5.34 2.46 4.34
N ASP A 80 -6.65 2.35 4.11
CA ASP A 80 -7.65 2.16 5.18
C ASP A 80 -7.53 3.22 6.28
N GLY A 81 -7.39 4.46 5.86
CA GLY A 81 -7.34 5.59 6.78
C GLY A 81 -6.04 5.81 7.52
N LYS A 82 -5.04 5.02 7.25
CA LYS A 82 -3.75 5.13 7.92
C LYS A 82 -2.63 5.37 6.95
N TRP A 83 -1.70 6.24 7.33
CA TRP A 83 -0.49 6.48 6.55
C TRP A 83 0.51 5.37 6.84
N PHE A 84 1.25 4.96 5.82
CA PHE A 84 2.24 3.91 5.99
C PHE A 84 3.54 4.24 5.28
N VAL A 85 4.61 3.65 5.79
CA VAL A 85 5.92 3.58 5.14
C VAL A 85 6.35 2.13 5.22
N ALA A 86 6.82 1.59 4.12
CA ALA A 86 7.26 0.20 4.08
C ALA A 86 8.43 0.07 3.12
N VAL A 87 9.18 -1.01 3.25
CA VAL A 87 10.19 -1.39 2.27
C VAL A 87 9.63 -2.56 1.50
N MET A 88 9.48 -2.37 0.20
CA MET A 88 8.92 -3.38 -0.69
C MET A 88 10.02 -3.94 -1.57
N ILE A 89 10.00 -5.24 -1.74
CA ILE A 89 10.91 -5.92 -2.66
C ILE A 89 10.19 -6.02 -3.99
N VAL A 90 10.82 -5.48 -5.03
CA VAL A 90 10.20 -5.43 -6.37
C VAL A 90 11.14 -6.02 -7.40
N ASP A 91 10.59 -6.49 -8.51
CA ASP A 91 11.38 -6.93 -9.65
C ASP A 91 11.64 -5.77 -10.60
N GLY A 92 12.28 -6.06 -11.74
CA GLY A 92 12.61 -5.03 -12.71
C GLY A 92 11.42 -4.32 -13.34
N ASP A 93 10.24 -4.93 -13.27
CA ASP A 93 9.00 -4.34 -13.77
C ASP A 93 8.21 -3.62 -12.69
N GLY A 94 8.74 -3.59 -11.47
CA GLY A 94 8.08 -2.93 -10.36
C GLY A 94 7.02 -3.77 -9.66
N ASN A 95 6.94 -5.05 -9.98
CA ASN A 95 5.97 -5.93 -9.34
C ASN A 95 6.43 -6.31 -7.94
N PRO A 96 5.51 -6.30 -6.96
CA PRO A 96 5.89 -6.62 -5.59
C PRO A 96 6.12 -8.11 -5.38
N HIS A 97 7.17 -8.42 -4.63
CA HIS A 97 7.50 -9.78 -4.24
C HIS A 97 7.48 -9.97 -2.73
N GLY A 98 7.42 -8.90 -1.96
CA GLY A 98 7.35 -9.00 -0.52
C GLY A 98 7.55 -7.67 0.16
N LEU A 99 7.36 -7.68 1.47
CA LEU A 99 7.60 -6.51 2.32
C LEU A 99 8.64 -6.88 3.37
N MET A 100 9.56 -5.95 3.61
CA MET A 100 10.57 -6.15 4.63
C MET A 100 10.25 -5.42 5.92
N GLY A 101 9.58 -4.32 5.87
CA GLY A 101 9.23 -3.58 7.05
C GLY A 101 8.03 -2.71 6.75
N LYS A 102 7.19 -2.55 7.74
CA LYS A 102 5.99 -1.75 7.60
C LYS A 102 5.77 -1.00 8.89
N ARG A 103 5.51 0.30 8.76
CA ARG A 103 5.18 1.15 9.88
C ARG A 103 3.95 1.96 9.52
N LYS A 104 3.04 2.11 10.48
CA LYS A 104 1.81 2.88 10.29
C LYS A 104 1.86 4.13 11.17
N PHE A 105 1.26 5.19 10.64
CA PHE A 105 1.27 6.48 11.30
C PHE A 105 -0.11 7.10 11.22
N GLY A 106 -0.49 7.83 12.26
CA GLY A 106 -1.74 8.55 12.26
C GLY A 106 -1.68 9.86 11.50
N ARG A 107 -0.48 10.38 11.27
CA ARG A 107 -0.31 11.69 10.61
C ARG A 107 0.60 11.57 9.41
N ARG A 108 0.20 12.29 8.36
CA ARG A 108 0.98 12.30 7.11
C ARG A 108 2.41 12.78 7.34
N GLN A 109 2.60 13.81 8.14
CA GLN A 109 3.94 14.35 8.39
C GLN A 109 4.88 13.36 9.05
N GLN A 110 4.35 12.55 9.97
CA GLN A 110 5.16 11.53 10.61
C GLN A 110 5.59 10.46 9.61
N ALA A 111 4.68 10.07 8.74
CA ALA A 111 5.00 9.08 7.71
C ALA A 111 6.01 9.63 6.71
N LEU A 112 5.84 10.88 6.30
CA LEU A 112 6.79 11.51 5.37
C LEU A 112 8.19 11.62 5.98
N ALA A 113 8.28 11.93 7.26
CA ALA A 113 9.56 11.99 7.95
C ALA A 113 10.23 10.62 7.94
N ALA A 114 9.47 9.57 8.21
CA ALA A 114 10.00 8.20 8.17
C ALA A 114 10.40 7.79 6.76
N PHE A 115 9.64 8.21 5.76
CA PHE A 115 9.94 7.91 4.36
C PHE A 115 11.24 8.57 3.92
N ALA A 116 11.49 9.78 4.39
CA ALA A 116 12.70 10.51 4.03
C ALA A 116 13.93 10.06 4.81
N ASP A 117 13.73 9.38 5.92
CA ASP A 117 14.83 8.95 6.77
C ASP A 117 15.60 7.82 6.05
N ALA A 118 16.88 7.96 6.01
CA ALA A 118 17.71 7.03 5.27
C ALA A 118 17.95 5.69 6.01
#